data_a01651db98137d756f6f5aa38d21366c
#
_entry.id   a01651db98137d756f6f5aa38d21366c
#
_cell.length_a   1.000
_cell.length_b   1.000
_cell.length_c   1.000
_cell.angle_alpha   90.00
_cell.angle_beta   90.00
_cell.angle_gamma   90.00
#
_symmetry.space_group_name_H-M   'P 1'
#
loop_
_entity.id
_entity.type
_entity.pdbx_description
1 polymer ?
#
loop_
_entity_poly.entity_id
_entity_poly.type
_entity_poly.pdbx_seq_one_letter_code
_entity_poly.pdbx_strand_id
1 'polypeptide(L)'
;MMDYVIGGMDRSFKLKLFHTLHAAETAGLSPGITSAFRDDYRQSIASGLKAASNRSYHGGSSRGGYGHGLAADIVSVQGGTRDQRWASSEKLWKWVDAHGKEFGIGRPYLGRDPPHVAPVDGQEYAAHNRGSKHAGSDVKKVKRVTIRDDPSLAKRPRAAAASKMRAS
;
A
#
# COMPACT_ATOMS: atom_id res chain seq x y z
N MET A 1 8.41 -5.39 15.35
CA MET A 1 8.06 -3.95 15.17
C MET A 1 7.48 -3.64 13.78
N MET A 2 8.02 -4.22 12.71
CA MET A 2 7.48 -4.05 11.34
C MET A 2 6.03 -4.55 11.22
N ASP A 3 5.71 -5.71 11.78
CA ASP A 3 4.35 -6.28 11.72
C ASP A 3 3.29 -5.38 12.34
N TYR A 4 3.65 -4.64 13.40
CA TYR A 4 2.73 -3.71 14.03
C TYR A 4 2.43 -2.49 13.15
N VAL A 5 3.45 -1.89 12.53
CA VAL A 5 3.31 -0.70 11.69
C VAL A 5 2.53 -1.00 10.41
N ILE A 6 2.81 -2.13 9.78
CA ILE A 6 2.12 -2.59 8.57
C ILE A 6 0.77 -3.24 8.93
N GLY A 7 0.71 -3.95 10.06
CA GLY A 7 -0.50 -4.62 10.54
C GLY A 7 -1.65 -3.67 10.86
N GLY A 8 -1.34 -2.48 11.37
CA GLY A 8 -2.33 -1.45 11.70
C GLY A 8 -2.86 -0.64 10.51
N MET A 9 -2.32 -0.85 9.31
CA MET A 9 -2.80 -0.17 8.10
C MET A 9 -4.16 -0.69 7.67
N ASP A 10 -4.97 0.17 7.03
CA ASP A 10 -6.17 -0.24 6.31
C ASP A 10 -5.84 -1.36 5.32
N ARG A 11 -6.68 -2.40 5.30
CA ARG A 11 -6.42 -3.60 4.51
C ARG A 11 -6.37 -3.32 3.01
N SER A 12 -7.27 -2.48 2.50
CA SER A 12 -7.33 -2.12 1.08
C SER A 12 -6.13 -1.27 0.69
N PHE A 13 -5.80 -0.26 1.51
CA PHE A 13 -4.65 0.59 1.27
C PHE A 13 -3.33 -0.18 1.32
N LYS A 14 -3.17 -1.08 2.28
CA LYS A 14 -1.99 -1.95 2.38
C LYS A 14 -1.78 -2.78 1.11
N LEU A 15 -2.85 -3.32 0.53
CA LEU A 15 -2.78 -4.09 -0.71
C LEU A 15 -2.40 -3.20 -1.91
N LYS A 16 -3.01 -2.03 -2.04
CA LYS A 16 -2.67 -1.03 -3.06
C LYS A 16 -1.19 -0.64 -2.95
N LEU A 17 -0.72 -0.35 -1.74
CA LEU A 17 0.67 0.01 -1.48
C LEU A 17 1.62 -1.12 -1.85
N PHE A 18 1.31 -2.36 -1.47
CA PHE A 18 2.10 -3.53 -1.85
C PHE A 18 2.28 -3.65 -3.37
N HIS A 19 1.19 -3.56 -4.14
CA HIS A 19 1.26 -3.64 -5.59
C HIS A 19 2.06 -2.48 -6.20
N THR A 20 1.92 -1.27 -5.65
CA THR A 20 2.69 -0.10 -6.10
C THR A 20 4.17 -0.29 -5.86
N LEU A 21 4.58 -0.73 -4.66
CA LEU A 21 5.99 -0.96 -4.34
C LEU A 21 6.59 -2.09 -5.18
N HIS A 22 5.86 -3.19 -5.35
CA HIS A 22 6.31 -4.30 -6.19
C HIS A 22 6.47 -3.90 -7.66
N ALA A 23 5.56 -3.09 -8.21
CA ALA A 23 5.69 -2.56 -9.56
C ALA A 23 6.88 -1.59 -9.69
N ALA A 24 7.15 -0.77 -8.67
CA ALA A 24 8.33 0.10 -8.62
C ALA A 24 9.63 -0.72 -8.59
N GLU A 25 9.67 -1.80 -7.80
CA GLU A 25 10.81 -2.74 -7.78
C GLU A 25 11.04 -3.37 -9.16
N THR A 26 9.96 -3.81 -9.82
CA THR A 26 10.01 -4.36 -11.18
C THR A 26 10.54 -3.34 -12.20
N ALA A 27 10.27 -2.03 -11.96
CA ALA A 27 10.82 -0.93 -12.75
C ALA A 27 12.28 -0.57 -12.40
N GLY A 28 12.95 -1.36 -11.55
CA GLY A 28 14.35 -1.17 -11.16
C GLY A 28 14.57 -0.12 -10.06
N LEU A 29 13.50 0.29 -9.37
CA LEU A 29 13.58 1.18 -8.22
C LEU A 29 13.70 0.36 -6.93
N SER A 30 14.16 0.99 -5.85
CA SER A 30 14.35 0.31 -4.57
C SER A 30 13.51 1.01 -3.48
N PRO A 31 12.18 0.84 -3.47
CA PRO A 31 11.31 1.52 -2.52
C PRO A 31 11.45 0.93 -1.11
N GLY A 32 11.32 1.79 -0.11
CA GLY A 32 11.24 1.44 1.30
C GLY A 32 10.18 2.28 2.00
N ILE A 33 9.59 1.74 3.07
CA ILE A 33 8.60 2.43 3.91
C ILE A 33 9.34 2.99 5.13
N THR A 34 9.27 4.29 5.35
CA THR A 34 9.83 4.96 6.55
C THR A 34 8.79 5.19 7.64
N SER A 35 7.53 5.34 7.26
CA SER A 35 6.42 5.49 8.19
C SER A 35 5.14 4.94 7.54
N ALA A 36 4.29 4.29 8.34
CA ALA A 36 2.97 3.86 7.91
C ALA A 36 1.97 4.07 9.05
N PHE A 37 1.32 3.03 9.57
CA PHE A 37 0.38 3.20 10.68
C PHE A 37 1.07 3.77 11.93
N ARG A 38 0.43 4.76 12.56
CA ARG A 38 0.79 5.28 13.86
C ARG A 38 -0.40 5.12 14.80
N ASP A 39 -0.21 4.44 15.94
CA ASP A 39 -1.19 4.49 17.02
C ASP A 39 -1.26 5.88 17.64
N ASP A 40 -2.21 6.07 18.53
CA ASP A 40 -2.45 7.37 19.18
C ASP A 40 -1.20 7.87 19.95
N TYR A 41 -0.46 6.99 20.57
CA TYR A 41 0.76 7.33 21.29
C TYR A 41 1.85 7.83 20.33
N ARG A 42 2.14 7.09 19.26
CA ARG A 42 3.12 7.50 18.25
C ARG A 42 2.71 8.77 17.51
N GLN A 43 1.41 8.93 17.25
CA GLN A 43 0.89 10.14 16.65
C GLN A 43 1.05 11.35 17.56
N SER A 44 0.87 11.18 18.89
CA SER A 44 1.09 12.25 19.87
C SER A 44 2.55 12.68 19.92
N ILE A 45 3.49 11.73 19.88
CA ILE A 45 4.92 12.01 19.82
C ILE A 45 5.27 12.79 18.52
N ALA A 46 4.81 12.30 17.37
CA ALA A 46 5.06 12.94 16.08
C ALA A 46 4.52 14.37 16.04
N SER A 47 3.33 14.60 16.60
CA SER A 47 2.73 15.94 16.71
C SER A 47 3.52 16.86 17.64
N GLY A 48 4.02 16.33 18.76
CA GLY A 48 4.85 17.08 19.71
C GLY A 48 6.17 17.52 19.14
N LEU A 49 6.74 16.75 18.22
CA LEU A 49 7.95 17.09 17.46
C LEU A 49 7.67 17.96 16.22
N LYS A 50 6.43 18.42 16.03
CA LYS A 50 5.98 19.16 14.84
C LYS A 50 6.20 18.39 13.51
N ALA A 51 6.42 17.09 13.60
CA ALA A 51 6.61 16.22 12.44
C ALA A 51 5.29 15.81 11.78
N ALA A 52 4.16 16.01 12.49
CA ALA A 52 2.84 15.70 11.97
C ALA A 52 1.75 16.54 12.66
N SER A 53 0.62 16.71 12.00
CA SER A 53 -0.56 17.33 12.61
C SER A 53 -1.29 16.35 13.53
N ASN A 54 -2.14 16.86 14.44
CA ASN A 54 -3.05 16.06 15.24
C ASN A 54 -4.07 15.27 14.39
N ARG A 55 -4.20 15.62 13.11
CA ARG A 55 -5.10 15.00 12.12
C ARG A 55 -4.27 14.39 11.02
N SER A 56 -3.60 13.27 11.33
CA SER A 56 -2.78 12.56 10.35
C SER A 56 -3.48 11.30 9.87
N TYR A 57 -3.43 11.06 8.58
CA TYR A 57 -3.96 9.83 7.99
C TYR A 57 -3.10 8.59 8.30
N HIS A 58 -1.91 8.75 8.87
CA HIS A 58 -1.15 7.67 9.50
C HIS A 58 -1.75 7.23 10.83
N GLY A 59 -2.42 8.16 11.54
CA GLY A 59 -2.76 8.00 12.94
C GLY A 59 -3.98 7.15 13.22
N GLY A 60 -4.17 6.85 14.50
CA GLY A 60 -5.21 6.00 15.02
C GLY A 60 -6.56 6.68 15.21
N SER A 61 -7.47 5.97 15.88
CA SER A 61 -8.91 6.28 15.98
C SER A 61 -9.28 7.40 16.94
N SER A 62 -8.44 7.73 17.94
CA SER A 62 -8.84 8.59 19.07
C SER A 62 -9.00 10.07 18.71
N ARG A 63 -8.56 10.49 17.56
CA ARG A 63 -8.59 11.89 17.12
C ARG A 63 -9.56 12.14 15.97
N GLY A 64 -10.81 11.72 16.17
CA GLY A 64 -11.92 12.03 15.27
C GLY A 64 -11.96 11.18 14.00
N GLY A 65 -11.47 9.96 14.05
CA GLY A 65 -11.54 8.99 12.92
C GLY A 65 -10.58 9.29 11.79
N TYR A 66 -9.63 10.22 11.99
CA TYR A 66 -8.57 10.44 11.03
C TYR A 66 -7.57 9.29 11.05
N GLY A 67 -7.28 8.76 9.91
CA GLY A 67 -6.07 8.05 9.67
C GLY A 67 -6.02 6.62 10.13
N HIS A 68 -7.05 5.89 9.97
CA HIS A 68 -7.05 4.43 10.20
C HIS A 68 -5.97 3.68 9.38
N GLY A 69 -4.73 4.20 9.36
CA GLY A 69 -3.65 3.64 8.57
C GLY A 69 -3.82 3.82 7.07
N LEU A 70 -4.30 4.99 6.66
CA LEU A 70 -4.58 5.35 5.25
C LEU A 70 -3.45 6.18 4.60
N ALA A 71 -2.28 6.23 5.24
CA ALA A 71 -1.12 6.91 4.68
C ALA A 71 0.17 6.13 4.96
N ALA A 72 1.16 6.33 4.10
CA ALA A 72 2.52 5.84 4.29
C ALA A 72 3.52 6.84 3.72
N ASP A 73 4.74 6.83 4.27
CA ASP A 73 5.87 7.58 3.74
C ASP A 73 6.82 6.61 3.07
N ILE A 74 7.10 6.81 1.79
CA ILE A 74 7.96 5.96 0.98
C ILE A 74 9.18 6.72 0.49
N VAL A 75 10.34 6.08 0.55
CA VAL A 75 11.62 6.60 0.07
C VAL A 75 12.37 5.52 -0.69
N SER A 76 13.38 5.89 -1.45
CA SER A 76 14.32 4.91 -1.99
C SER A 76 15.34 4.52 -0.93
N VAL A 77 15.64 3.23 -0.83
CA VAL A 77 16.74 2.71 -0.01
C VAL A 77 18.06 2.65 -0.77
N GLN A 78 18.06 3.04 -2.05
CA GLN A 78 19.24 3.06 -2.90
C GLN A 78 20.12 4.28 -2.63
N GLY A 79 21.42 4.06 -2.47
CA GLY A 79 22.45 5.10 -2.27
C GLY A 79 23.13 5.03 -0.90
N GLY A 80 24.44 5.27 -0.87
CA GLY A 80 25.27 5.24 0.34
C GLY A 80 25.21 6.53 1.15
N THR A 81 25.01 7.67 0.48
CA THR A 81 24.95 9.00 1.12
C THR A 81 23.51 9.51 1.19
N ARG A 82 23.30 10.55 2.03
CA ARG A 82 22.00 11.22 2.12
C ARG A 82 21.55 11.79 0.78
N ASP A 83 22.44 12.44 0.06
CA ASP A 83 22.12 13.09 -1.21
C ASP A 83 21.81 12.07 -2.30
N GLN A 84 22.53 10.95 -2.32
CA GLN A 84 22.25 9.85 -3.23
C GLN A 84 20.87 9.22 -2.94
N ARG A 85 20.53 9.00 -1.66
CA ARG A 85 19.21 8.51 -1.27
C ARG A 85 18.10 9.51 -1.59
N TRP A 86 18.38 10.82 -1.45
CA TRP A 86 17.42 11.85 -1.85
C TRP A 86 17.16 11.81 -3.35
N ALA A 87 18.22 11.85 -4.17
CA ALA A 87 18.11 11.80 -5.62
C ALA A 87 17.42 10.53 -6.14
N SER A 88 17.68 9.37 -5.51
CA SER A 88 16.97 8.13 -5.84
C SER A 88 15.52 8.13 -5.38
N SER A 89 15.22 8.78 -4.25
CA SER A 89 13.83 8.96 -3.79
C SER A 89 13.04 9.89 -4.72
N GLU A 90 13.65 10.94 -5.25
CA GLU A 90 12.98 11.79 -6.25
C GLU A 90 12.60 11.01 -7.53
N LYS A 91 13.44 10.07 -7.96
CA LYS A 91 13.11 9.18 -9.09
C LYS A 91 11.92 8.27 -8.75
N LEU A 92 11.90 7.71 -7.55
CA LEU A 92 10.79 6.92 -7.05
C LEU A 92 9.49 7.73 -7.00
N TRP A 93 9.53 8.95 -6.45
CA TRP A 93 8.35 9.80 -6.34
C TRP A 93 7.80 10.23 -7.70
N LYS A 94 8.67 10.57 -8.66
CA LYS A 94 8.27 10.83 -10.05
C LYS A 94 7.62 9.62 -10.70
N TRP A 95 8.14 8.44 -10.45
CA TRP A 95 7.53 7.20 -10.92
C TRP A 95 6.14 6.96 -10.30
N VAL A 96 5.99 7.19 -9.00
CA VAL A 96 4.68 7.10 -8.33
C VAL A 96 3.69 8.13 -8.87
N ASP A 97 4.12 9.35 -9.17
CA ASP A 97 3.26 10.38 -9.79
C ASP A 97 2.75 9.95 -11.17
N ALA A 98 3.57 9.22 -11.94
CA ALA A 98 3.23 8.72 -13.26
C ALA A 98 2.34 7.46 -13.23
N HIS A 99 2.65 6.51 -12.34
CA HIS A 99 2.08 5.15 -12.38
C HIS A 99 1.25 4.78 -11.14
N GLY A 100 1.44 5.45 -10.01
CA GLY A 100 0.80 5.06 -8.74
C GLY A 100 -0.73 5.00 -8.80
N LYS A 101 -1.35 5.85 -9.63
CA LYS A 101 -2.81 5.87 -9.81
C LYS A 101 -3.37 4.58 -10.40
N GLU A 102 -2.60 3.85 -11.19
CA GLU A 102 -2.98 2.55 -11.76
C GLU A 102 -3.21 1.51 -10.65
N PHE A 103 -2.48 1.67 -9.54
CA PHE A 103 -2.58 0.84 -8.34
C PHE A 103 -3.47 1.46 -7.25
N GLY A 104 -4.05 2.64 -7.52
CA GLY A 104 -4.90 3.35 -6.57
C GLY A 104 -4.14 4.15 -5.50
N ILE A 105 -2.86 4.47 -5.74
CA ILE A 105 -2.00 5.27 -4.86
C ILE A 105 -1.66 6.61 -5.53
N GLY A 106 -1.58 7.67 -4.73
CA GLY A 106 -1.13 8.98 -5.17
C GLY A 106 -0.43 9.76 -4.07
N ARG A 107 0.24 10.83 -4.44
CA ARG A 107 0.94 11.74 -3.53
C ARG A 107 0.11 13.02 -3.36
N PRO A 108 -0.61 13.20 -2.24
CA PRO A 108 -1.50 14.35 -2.06
C PRO A 108 -0.76 15.68 -1.90
N TYR A 109 0.44 15.67 -1.33
CA TYR A 109 1.18 16.87 -0.94
C TYR A 109 2.33 17.27 -1.87
N LEU A 110 2.67 16.44 -2.84
CA LEU A 110 3.74 16.67 -3.81
C LEU A 110 5.05 17.20 -3.17
N GLY A 111 5.40 18.45 -3.42
CA GLY A 111 6.64 19.05 -2.93
C GLY A 111 6.66 19.43 -1.44
N ARG A 112 5.52 19.46 -0.75
CA ARG A 112 5.46 19.80 0.69
C ARG A 112 5.84 18.62 1.57
N ASP A 113 5.42 17.44 1.18
CA ASP A 113 5.71 16.18 1.88
C ASP A 113 5.92 15.09 0.82
N PRO A 114 7.10 15.11 0.17
CA PRO A 114 7.36 14.27 -0.98
C PRO A 114 7.21 12.76 -0.76
N PRO A 115 7.58 12.18 0.40
CA PRO A 115 7.46 10.74 0.63
C PRO A 115 6.02 10.28 0.86
N HIS A 116 5.11 11.18 1.20
CA HIS A 116 3.76 10.84 1.64
C HIS A 116 2.88 10.34 0.51
N VAL A 117 2.29 9.16 0.71
CA VAL A 117 1.35 8.52 -0.23
C VAL A 117 0.05 8.15 0.48
N ALA A 118 -1.05 8.25 -0.27
CA ALA A 118 -2.39 7.94 0.20
C ALA A 118 -3.22 7.29 -0.92
N PRO A 119 -4.35 6.62 -0.61
CA PRO A 119 -5.25 6.10 -1.63
C PRO A 119 -5.90 7.25 -2.42
N VAL A 120 -5.92 7.14 -3.76
CA VAL A 120 -6.48 8.18 -4.64
C VAL A 120 -7.99 8.35 -4.48
N ASP A 121 -8.69 7.32 -4.04
CA ASP A 121 -10.11 7.31 -3.68
C ASP A 121 -10.35 7.75 -2.23
N GLY A 122 -9.29 8.10 -1.49
CA GLY A 122 -9.35 8.55 -0.11
C GLY A 122 -9.64 10.06 0.02
N GLN A 123 -10.16 10.45 1.19
CA GLN A 123 -10.50 11.84 1.51
C GLN A 123 -9.28 12.77 1.44
N GLU A 124 -8.12 12.29 1.87
CA GLU A 124 -6.88 13.06 1.88
C GLU A 124 -6.48 13.48 0.46
N TYR A 125 -6.40 12.50 -0.45
CA TYR A 125 -6.06 12.79 -1.83
C TYR A 125 -7.08 13.70 -2.51
N ALA A 126 -8.37 13.47 -2.30
CA ALA A 126 -9.45 14.29 -2.84
C ALA A 126 -9.40 15.74 -2.34
N ALA A 127 -9.04 15.97 -1.08
CA ALA A 127 -8.94 17.31 -0.50
C ALA A 127 -7.85 18.16 -1.15
N HIS A 128 -6.74 17.54 -1.55
CA HIS A 128 -5.57 18.23 -2.12
C HIS A 128 -5.55 18.25 -3.66
N ASN A 129 -6.39 17.45 -4.33
CA ASN A 129 -6.46 17.33 -5.79
C ASN A 129 -7.80 17.75 -6.38
N ARG A 130 -8.60 18.58 -5.71
CA ARG A 130 -9.93 19.05 -6.14
C ARG A 130 -9.95 19.79 -7.48
N GLY A 131 -8.80 20.22 -8.01
CA GLY A 131 -8.69 20.92 -9.30
C GLY A 131 -8.39 20.00 -10.49
N SER A 132 -8.01 18.76 -10.27
CA SER A 132 -7.81 17.79 -11.34
C SER A 132 -9.15 17.11 -11.65
N LYS A 133 -9.93 17.72 -12.57
CA LYS A 133 -11.12 17.06 -13.12
C LYS A 133 -10.67 15.67 -13.59
N HIS A 134 -11.20 14.63 -12.98
CA HIS A 134 -11.06 13.26 -13.44
C HIS A 134 -11.51 13.20 -14.90
N ALA A 135 -10.57 13.14 -15.84
CA ALA A 135 -10.84 12.60 -17.14
C ALA A 135 -11.17 11.11 -16.91
N GLY A 136 -12.46 10.81 -17.07
CA GLY A 136 -13.03 9.50 -17.31
C GLY A 136 -12.53 8.35 -16.43
N SER A 137 -13.23 8.06 -15.37
CA SER A 137 -13.28 6.71 -14.82
C SER A 137 -14.13 5.80 -15.72
N ASP A 138 -13.62 5.47 -16.89
CA ASP A 138 -14.01 4.23 -17.54
C ASP A 138 -13.32 3.08 -16.80
N VAL A 139 -13.84 2.77 -15.63
CA VAL A 139 -13.64 1.47 -15.02
C VAL A 139 -14.35 0.49 -15.97
N LYS A 140 -13.62 0.01 -16.96
CA LYS A 140 -14.03 -1.18 -17.72
C LYS A 140 -14.28 -2.26 -16.69
N LYS A 141 -15.58 -2.49 -16.45
CA LYS A 141 -16.13 -3.56 -15.62
C LYS A 141 -15.32 -4.82 -15.94
N VAL A 142 -14.38 -5.16 -15.08
CA VAL A 142 -13.64 -6.41 -15.21
C VAL A 142 -14.69 -7.50 -15.19
N LYS A 143 -14.93 -8.11 -16.34
CA LYS A 143 -15.83 -9.26 -16.46
C LYS A 143 -15.31 -10.28 -15.47
N ARG A 144 -16.14 -10.57 -14.48
CA ARG A 144 -15.94 -11.67 -13.53
C ARG A 144 -15.64 -12.90 -14.37
N VAL A 145 -14.40 -13.33 -14.39
CA VAL A 145 -14.04 -14.63 -14.98
C VAL A 145 -14.65 -15.66 -14.07
N THR A 146 -15.82 -16.15 -14.47
CA THR A 146 -16.37 -17.38 -13.91
C THR A 146 -15.41 -18.48 -14.37
N ILE A 147 -14.70 -19.05 -13.41
CA ILE A 147 -13.97 -20.30 -13.59
C ILE A 147 -15.05 -21.30 -13.97
N ARG A 148 -15.14 -21.64 -15.25
CA ARG A 148 -15.94 -22.77 -15.69
C ARG A 148 -15.22 -24.01 -15.16
N ASP A 149 -15.95 -24.81 -14.41
CA ASP A 149 -15.52 -26.13 -13.98
C ASP A 149 -14.99 -26.88 -15.20
N ASP A 150 -13.71 -27.20 -15.19
CA ASP A 150 -13.07 -28.03 -16.21
C ASP A 150 -13.44 -29.48 -15.90
N PRO A 151 -14.22 -30.17 -16.76
CA PRO A 151 -14.62 -31.53 -16.50
C PRO A 151 -13.47 -32.54 -16.50
N SER A 152 -12.26 -32.14 -16.86
CA SER A 152 -11.10 -33.03 -16.98
C SER A 152 -10.47 -33.40 -15.63
N LEU A 153 -10.79 -32.68 -14.54
CA LEU A 153 -10.26 -32.96 -13.20
C LEU A 153 -11.06 -33.99 -12.38
N ALA A 154 -12.16 -34.50 -12.92
CA ALA A 154 -13.04 -35.44 -12.21
C ALA A 154 -12.61 -36.90 -12.29
N LYS A 155 -11.46 -37.27 -12.84
CA LYS A 155 -10.99 -38.65 -12.97
C LYS A 155 -9.61 -38.88 -12.37
N ARG A 156 -9.50 -38.80 -11.04
CA ARG A 156 -8.42 -39.47 -10.32
C ARG A 156 -9.01 -40.57 -9.45
N PRO A 157 -8.68 -41.87 -9.69
CA PRO A 157 -9.18 -42.95 -8.85
C PRO A 157 -8.56 -42.88 -7.46
N ARG A 158 -9.40 -42.97 -6.44
CA ARG A 158 -8.96 -43.13 -5.05
C ARG A 158 -8.16 -44.42 -4.94
N ALA A 159 -6.90 -44.34 -4.54
CA ALA A 159 -6.13 -45.50 -4.12
C ALA A 159 -6.74 -46.08 -2.86
N ALA A 160 -7.10 -47.34 -2.95
CA ALA A 160 -7.65 -48.14 -1.84
C ALA A 160 -6.55 -48.35 -0.79
N ALA A 161 -6.85 -47.99 0.45
CA ALA A 161 -6.05 -48.35 1.59
C ALA A 161 -6.19 -49.85 1.86
N ALA A 162 -5.15 -50.61 1.61
CA ALA A 162 -5.06 -52.00 2.02
C ALA A 162 -4.66 -52.11 3.49
N SER A 163 -5.65 -52.38 4.34
CA SER A 163 -5.46 -52.90 5.68
C SER A 163 -4.85 -54.27 5.58
N LYS A 164 -3.70 -54.51 6.20
CA LYS A 164 -3.24 -55.86 6.59
C LYS A 164 -2.88 -55.86 8.07
N MET A 165 -3.84 -56.26 8.87
CA MET A 165 -3.59 -56.93 10.15
C MET A 165 -2.75 -58.18 9.89
N ARG A 166 -1.72 -58.39 10.67
CA ARG A 166 -1.20 -59.75 11.02
C ARG A 166 -0.90 -59.79 12.50
N ALA A 167 -1.64 -60.64 13.16
CA ALA A 167 -1.29 -61.22 14.45
C ALA A 167 -0.27 -62.34 14.25
N SER A 168 0.66 -62.45 15.14
CA SER A 168 1.24 -63.60 15.84
C SER A 168 2.35 -63.17 16.74
#